data_5cb2d46b93ff7b6fd51425609adaf60c
#
_entry.id   5cb2d46b93ff7b6fd51425609adaf60c
#
_cell.length_a   1.000
_cell.length_b   1.000
_cell.length_c   1.000
_cell.angle_alpha   90.00
_cell.angle_beta   90.00
_cell.angle_gamma   90.00
#
_symmetry.space_group_name_H-M   'P 1'
#
loop_
_entity.id
_entity.type
_entity.pdbx_description
1 polymer ?
#
loop_
_entity_poly.entity_id
_entity_poly.type
_entity_poly.pdbx_seq_one_letter_code
_entity_poly.pdbx_strand_id
1 'polypeptide(L)'
;MRSDSSDRPAPSGVKGGFQFQSAAPIGKPRHERDSRHAWRMVAAGFLATFTLFGVAYSFGAFFRPIAAEFGASRSATSAIFSITAFIYFMLGPITGHFADRVGPRPVAAAGALATGAGLIATASIHRLAEAYFTYGLGVGVGVACCYVPLVAAVSGWFLKRRTTALGIAVSGIGAGTLAVAPLAAALIKHYGWREAYTLLGVGAAASLLACAWLAEPPPVELDSPPAPMRQIFRSPAFRLMYAGCLLWTVATTVPFVFLPSFAQSVGIKPIAAAALVGIIGFASTAGRVGLGPVADQYGVIRAFQGCILALGLSFALWLAAESYWPLAAFALAMGVSYGGAVALTPAVLAELFGARGLGVVLGVLYTSSAIGTLLGPPVCGALIDHTGSYRIAVAFTMALTVGSFAILAPLARAERTPGE
;
A
#
# COMPACT_ATOMS: atom_id res chain seq x y z
N MET A 1 -18.76 -11.29 -86.50
CA MET A 1 -20.19 -10.92 -86.54
C MET A 1 -20.63 -10.50 -85.14
N ARG A 2 -20.81 -9.20 -85.01
CA ARG A 2 -21.82 -8.43 -84.29
C ARG A 2 -22.07 -8.86 -82.86
N SER A 3 -21.74 -8.01 -81.90
CA SER A 3 -22.51 -6.87 -81.33
C SER A 3 -23.47 -7.43 -80.27
N ASP A 4 -23.60 -6.94 -79.11
CA ASP A 4 -24.11 -5.62 -78.85
C ASP A 4 -23.88 -5.24 -77.35
N SER A 5 -23.67 -4.01 -77.15
CA SER A 5 -23.61 -3.27 -75.90
C SER A 5 -24.97 -3.18 -75.22
N SER A 6 -25.01 -3.21 -73.92
CA SER A 6 -26.06 -2.52 -73.18
C SER A 6 -25.52 -1.86 -71.95
N ASP A 7 -25.30 -0.57 -72.08
CA ASP A 7 -25.22 0.40 -71.00
C ASP A 7 -26.39 0.29 -70.06
N ARG A 8 -26.09 0.14 -68.75
CA ARG A 8 -27.04 0.51 -67.66
C ARG A 8 -26.36 1.48 -66.73
N PRO A 9 -26.97 2.62 -66.42
CA PRO A 9 -26.40 3.59 -65.51
C PRO A 9 -26.47 3.09 -64.08
N ALA A 10 -25.36 3.28 -63.33
CA ALA A 10 -25.29 3.03 -61.91
C ALA A 10 -26.12 4.06 -61.13
N PRO A 11 -26.83 3.66 -60.06
CA PRO A 11 -27.58 4.58 -59.21
C PRO A 11 -26.60 5.44 -58.36
N SER A 12 -26.86 6.74 -58.42
CA SER A 12 -26.21 7.76 -57.57
C SER A 12 -26.47 7.47 -56.09
N GLY A 13 -25.46 6.87 -55.43
CA GLY A 13 -25.49 6.61 -53.99
C GLY A 13 -25.07 7.87 -53.21
N VAL A 14 -25.90 8.21 -52.31
CA VAL A 14 -25.81 9.28 -51.31
C VAL A 14 -24.46 9.21 -50.59
N LYS A 15 -23.60 10.17 -50.83
CA LYS A 15 -22.38 10.44 -50.01
C LYS A 15 -22.78 11.20 -48.77
N GLY A 16 -23.29 10.49 -47.77
CA GLY A 16 -23.36 10.95 -46.39
C GLY A 16 -22.08 10.51 -45.64
N GLY A 17 -20.94 11.08 -45.98
CA GLY A 17 -19.72 10.90 -45.20
C GLY A 17 -19.87 11.67 -43.90
N PHE A 18 -20.08 10.96 -42.79
CA PHE A 18 -19.76 11.49 -41.48
C PHE A 18 -18.27 11.78 -41.47
N GLN A 19 -17.88 13.03 -41.76
CA GLN A 19 -16.57 13.54 -41.43
C GLN A 19 -16.47 13.57 -39.89
N PHE A 20 -15.81 12.58 -39.31
CA PHE A 20 -15.23 12.75 -37.99
C PHE A 20 -14.36 14.02 -38.06
N GLN A 21 -14.87 15.12 -37.54
CA GLN A 21 -14.00 16.27 -37.27
C GLN A 21 -12.84 15.76 -36.41
N SER A 22 -11.67 15.70 -37.02
CA SER A 22 -10.39 15.51 -36.36
C SER A 22 -10.36 16.50 -35.19
N ALA A 23 -10.44 15.98 -33.98
CA ALA A 23 -10.25 16.78 -32.81
C ALA A 23 -8.94 17.56 -32.99
N ALA A 24 -8.97 18.86 -32.70
CA ALA A 24 -7.84 19.75 -32.81
C ALA A 24 -6.63 19.08 -32.12
N PRO A 25 -5.41 19.19 -32.67
CA PRO A 25 -4.23 18.58 -32.06
C PRO A 25 -4.09 19.14 -30.65
N ILE A 26 -4.28 18.26 -29.67
CA ILE A 26 -3.99 18.50 -28.26
C ILE A 26 -2.55 19.04 -28.25
N GLY A 27 -2.36 20.22 -27.72
CA GLY A 27 -1.08 20.93 -27.73
C GLY A 27 0.04 19.98 -27.31
N LYS A 28 1.20 20.08 -28.01
CA LYS A 28 2.38 19.22 -27.73
C LYS A 28 2.56 19.10 -26.23
N PRO A 29 2.70 17.88 -25.69
CA PRO A 29 2.90 17.70 -24.25
C PRO A 29 4.08 18.58 -23.82
N ARG A 30 3.89 19.37 -22.77
CA ARG A 30 4.90 20.32 -22.28
C ARG A 30 6.24 19.66 -21.96
N HIS A 31 6.22 18.36 -21.69
CA HIS A 31 7.42 17.56 -21.33
C HIS A 31 7.33 16.16 -21.91
N GLU A 32 8.48 15.62 -22.32
CA GLU A 32 8.60 14.24 -22.82
C GLU A 32 8.67 13.23 -21.67
N ARG A 33 8.23 11.99 -21.91
CA ARG A 33 8.42 10.86 -20.98
C ARG A 33 9.91 10.57 -20.78
N ASP A 34 10.25 9.96 -19.65
CA ASP A 34 11.65 9.64 -19.26
C ASP A 34 12.58 10.88 -19.17
N SER A 35 12.03 12.11 -19.17
CA SER A 35 12.78 13.35 -19.10
C SER A 35 13.33 13.64 -17.70
N ARG A 36 14.28 14.59 -17.61
CA ARG A 36 14.72 15.08 -16.29
C ARG A 36 13.57 15.66 -15.46
N HIS A 37 12.55 16.22 -16.11
CA HIS A 37 11.37 16.74 -15.45
C HIS A 37 10.53 15.62 -14.80
N ALA A 38 10.43 14.45 -15.44
CA ALA A 38 9.74 13.28 -14.89
C ALA A 38 10.29 12.83 -13.52
N TRP A 39 11.58 13.05 -13.24
CA TRP A 39 12.19 12.72 -11.96
C TRP A 39 11.68 13.58 -10.79
N ARG A 40 11.11 14.76 -11.07
CA ARG A 40 10.41 15.56 -10.04
C ARG A 40 9.19 14.84 -9.50
N MET A 41 8.49 14.10 -10.38
CA MET A 41 7.36 13.27 -9.95
C MET A 41 7.81 12.09 -9.08
N VAL A 42 8.99 11.54 -9.35
CA VAL A 42 9.59 10.50 -8.49
C VAL A 42 9.92 11.06 -7.11
N ALA A 43 10.52 12.25 -7.07
CA ALA A 43 10.82 12.93 -5.80
C ALA A 43 9.54 13.25 -5.01
N ALA A 44 8.49 13.76 -5.68
CA ALA A 44 7.19 13.99 -5.06
C ALA A 44 6.55 12.68 -4.54
N GLY A 45 6.60 11.61 -5.33
CA GLY A 45 6.12 10.28 -4.94
C GLY A 45 6.89 9.71 -3.74
N PHE A 46 8.22 9.84 -3.75
CA PHE A 46 9.07 9.42 -2.62
C PHE A 46 8.73 10.19 -1.34
N LEU A 47 8.69 11.52 -1.42
CA LEU A 47 8.40 12.37 -0.26
C LEU A 47 6.97 12.15 0.26
N ALA A 48 6.00 11.94 -0.61
CA ALA A 48 4.63 11.63 -0.22
C ALA A 48 4.55 10.27 0.50
N THR A 49 5.16 9.22 -0.05
CA THR A 49 5.18 7.90 0.59
C THR A 49 5.98 7.90 1.89
N PHE A 50 7.09 8.64 1.95
CA PHE A 50 7.86 8.88 3.17
C PHE A 50 6.99 9.48 4.27
N THR A 51 6.29 10.57 3.96
CA THR A 51 5.47 11.29 4.94
C THR A 51 4.27 10.46 5.40
N LEU A 52 3.49 9.94 4.45
CA LEU A 52 2.24 9.24 4.75
C LEU A 52 2.47 7.95 5.56
N PHE A 53 3.37 7.10 5.09
CA PHE A 53 3.62 5.82 5.76
C PHE A 53 4.53 5.96 6.97
N GLY A 54 5.39 6.98 6.98
CA GLY A 54 6.12 7.37 8.19
C GLY A 54 5.15 7.72 9.32
N VAL A 55 4.16 8.57 9.06
CA VAL A 55 3.10 8.93 10.01
C VAL A 55 2.25 7.71 10.38
N ALA A 56 1.71 7.00 9.39
CA ALA A 56 0.80 5.87 9.64
C ALA A 56 1.48 4.77 10.49
N TYR A 57 2.71 4.41 10.17
CA TYR A 57 3.43 3.35 10.88
C TYR A 57 4.11 3.80 12.18
N SER A 58 4.17 5.13 12.46
CA SER A 58 4.54 5.63 13.77
C SER A 58 3.46 5.46 14.84
N PHE A 59 2.23 5.06 14.45
CA PHE A 59 1.11 4.84 15.37
C PHE A 59 1.46 3.92 16.54
N GLY A 60 2.31 2.91 16.34
CA GLY A 60 2.77 2.03 17.40
C GLY A 60 3.45 2.75 18.58
N ALA A 61 4.10 3.91 18.35
CA ALA A 61 4.67 4.74 19.41
C ALA A 61 3.59 5.47 20.23
N PHE A 62 2.48 5.85 19.58
CA PHE A 62 1.35 6.52 20.23
C PHE A 62 0.39 5.56 20.95
N PHE A 63 0.45 4.27 20.65
CA PHE A 63 -0.47 3.26 21.11
C PHE A 63 -0.64 3.25 22.64
N ARG A 64 0.48 3.15 23.39
CA ARG A 64 0.47 3.12 24.86
C ARG A 64 -0.02 4.42 25.49
N PRO A 65 0.50 5.61 25.10
CA PRO A 65 0.03 6.88 25.64
C PRO A 65 -1.48 7.07 25.47
N ILE A 66 -2.03 6.76 24.30
CA ILE A 66 -3.48 6.87 24.02
C ILE A 66 -4.27 5.87 24.86
N ALA A 67 -3.87 4.59 24.87
CA ALA A 67 -4.55 3.56 25.65
C ALA A 67 -4.59 3.90 27.16
N ALA A 68 -3.48 4.41 27.70
CA ALA A 68 -3.39 4.79 29.10
C ALA A 68 -4.27 5.98 29.46
N GLU A 69 -4.31 7.02 28.62
CA GLU A 69 -5.08 8.23 28.91
C GLU A 69 -6.60 7.98 28.90
N PHE A 70 -7.06 7.16 27.93
CA PHE A 70 -8.50 6.87 27.79
C PHE A 70 -8.94 5.60 28.54
N GLY A 71 -8.05 4.90 29.24
CA GLY A 71 -8.36 3.62 29.90
C GLY A 71 -8.88 2.57 28.90
N ALA A 72 -8.40 2.63 27.65
CA ALA A 72 -8.95 1.86 26.54
C ALA A 72 -8.27 0.48 26.41
N SER A 73 -9.07 -0.52 25.99
CA SER A 73 -8.53 -1.84 25.65
C SER A 73 -7.57 -1.76 24.45
N ARG A 74 -6.70 -2.75 24.33
CA ARG A 74 -5.78 -2.86 23.19
C ARG A 74 -6.54 -3.00 21.88
N SER A 75 -7.65 -3.74 21.90
CA SER A 75 -8.52 -3.90 20.73
C SER A 75 -9.08 -2.55 20.26
N ALA A 76 -9.67 -1.77 21.19
CA ALA A 76 -10.24 -0.46 20.86
C ALA A 76 -9.17 0.51 20.36
N THR A 77 -8.01 0.56 21.02
CA THR A 77 -6.93 1.47 20.59
C THR A 77 -6.37 1.08 19.21
N SER A 78 -6.17 -0.22 18.95
CA SER A 78 -5.65 -0.69 17.66
C SER A 78 -6.62 -0.48 16.50
N ALA A 79 -7.93 -0.39 16.78
CA ALA A 79 -8.94 -0.11 15.77
C ALA A 79 -8.72 1.24 15.06
N ILE A 80 -8.06 2.22 15.70
CA ILE A 80 -7.69 3.50 15.07
C ILE A 80 -6.83 3.24 13.83
N PHE A 81 -5.74 2.48 13.97
CA PHE A 81 -4.86 2.11 12.86
C PHE A 81 -5.59 1.28 11.80
N SER A 82 -6.40 0.33 12.25
CA SER A 82 -7.15 -0.57 11.37
C SER A 82 -8.15 0.17 10.49
N ILE A 83 -8.89 1.14 11.04
CA ILE A 83 -9.82 2.00 10.31
C ILE A 83 -9.05 2.84 9.28
N THR A 84 -7.92 3.41 9.67
CA THR A 84 -7.05 4.17 8.75
C THR A 84 -6.69 3.33 7.53
N ALA A 85 -6.18 2.12 7.76
CA ALA A 85 -5.72 1.25 6.70
C ALA A 85 -6.89 0.72 5.83
N PHE A 86 -8.02 0.38 6.44
CA PHE A 86 -9.23 0.02 5.71
C PHE A 86 -9.66 1.15 4.77
N ILE A 87 -9.69 2.39 5.25
CA ILE A 87 -10.11 3.56 4.48
C ILE A 87 -9.18 3.77 3.29
N TYR A 88 -7.86 3.76 3.47
CA TYR A 88 -6.97 4.05 2.34
C TYR A 88 -6.98 2.95 1.27
N PHE A 89 -7.16 1.68 1.66
CA PHE A 89 -7.31 0.60 0.68
C PHE A 89 -8.64 0.69 -0.08
N MET A 90 -9.74 1.03 0.61
CA MET A 90 -11.07 1.13 -0.01
C MET A 90 -11.20 2.35 -0.91
N LEU A 91 -10.66 3.50 -0.50
CA LEU A 91 -10.76 4.74 -1.25
C LEU A 91 -9.74 4.87 -2.37
N GLY A 92 -8.65 4.10 -2.37
CA GLY A 92 -7.59 4.18 -3.37
C GLY A 92 -8.08 4.15 -4.82
N PRO A 93 -8.92 3.19 -5.25
CA PRO A 93 -9.50 3.18 -6.60
C PRO A 93 -10.35 4.40 -6.92
N ILE A 94 -11.10 4.91 -5.94
CA ILE A 94 -11.98 6.08 -6.08
C ILE A 94 -11.13 7.34 -6.28
N THR A 95 -10.14 7.56 -5.44
CA THR A 95 -9.25 8.73 -5.51
C THR A 95 -8.36 8.69 -6.75
N GLY A 96 -7.94 7.51 -7.21
CA GLY A 96 -7.28 7.31 -8.49
C GLY A 96 -8.15 7.79 -9.65
N HIS A 97 -9.41 7.35 -9.70
CA HIS A 97 -10.36 7.79 -10.73
C HIS A 97 -10.63 9.31 -10.71
N PHE A 98 -10.71 9.91 -9.53
CA PHE A 98 -10.82 11.38 -9.42
C PHE A 98 -9.56 12.06 -9.95
N ALA A 99 -8.37 11.53 -9.63
CA ALA A 99 -7.11 12.09 -10.11
C ALA A 99 -6.95 11.98 -11.64
N ASP A 100 -7.51 10.94 -12.27
CA ASP A 100 -7.56 10.83 -13.73
C ASP A 100 -8.42 11.94 -14.36
N ARG A 101 -9.47 12.39 -13.68
CA ARG A 101 -10.39 13.42 -14.20
C ARG A 101 -9.93 14.84 -13.94
N VAL A 102 -9.51 15.15 -12.71
CA VAL A 102 -9.20 16.51 -12.27
C VAL A 102 -7.69 16.77 -12.15
N GLY A 103 -6.87 15.74 -12.38
CA GLY A 103 -5.43 15.76 -12.19
C GLY A 103 -4.98 15.36 -10.77
N PRO A 104 -3.72 14.93 -10.61
CA PRO A 104 -3.20 14.47 -9.33
C PRO A 104 -3.03 15.59 -8.30
N ARG A 105 -2.77 16.83 -8.74
CA ARG A 105 -2.48 17.99 -7.87
C ARG A 105 -3.61 18.31 -6.89
N PRO A 106 -4.88 18.59 -7.31
CA PRO A 106 -5.96 18.94 -6.39
C PRO A 106 -6.31 17.76 -5.45
N VAL A 107 -6.24 16.53 -5.93
CA VAL A 107 -6.51 15.34 -5.11
C VAL A 107 -5.45 15.18 -4.03
N ALA A 108 -4.16 15.32 -4.38
CA ALA A 108 -3.07 15.27 -3.42
C ALA A 108 -3.12 16.44 -2.42
N ALA A 109 -3.51 17.65 -2.85
CA ALA A 109 -3.69 18.77 -1.94
C ALA A 109 -4.82 18.53 -0.93
N ALA A 110 -5.95 17.98 -1.37
CA ALA A 110 -7.03 17.57 -0.46
C ALA A 110 -6.55 16.50 0.54
N GLY A 111 -5.76 15.52 0.08
CA GLY A 111 -5.14 14.52 0.94
C GLY A 111 -4.16 15.11 1.97
N ALA A 112 -3.36 16.10 1.57
CA ALA A 112 -2.46 16.82 2.47
C ALA A 112 -3.20 17.52 3.60
N LEU A 113 -4.28 18.23 3.25
CA LEU A 113 -5.13 18.93 4.22
C LEU A 113 -5.85 17.92 5.14
N ALA A 114 -6.37 16.83 4.58
CA ALA A 114 -7.03 15.77 5.37
C ALA A 114 -6.06 15.13 6.39
N THR A 115 -4.83 14.81 5.97
CA THR A 115 -3.81 14.25 6.86
C THR A 115 -3.45 15.24 7.97
N GLY A 116 -3.13 16.49 7.61
CA GLY A 116 -2.74 17.51 8.58
C GLY A 116 -3.85 17.84 9.56
N ALA A 117 -5.06 18.13 9.06
CA ALA A 117 -6.22 18.40 9.89
C ALA A 117 -6.60 17.21 10.78
N GLY A 118 -6.54 15.99 10.24
CA GLY A 118 -6.81 14.77 10.99
C GLY A 118 -5.86 14.59 12.16
N LEU A 119 -4.55 14.77 11.97
CA LEU A 119 -3.56 14.67 13.04
C LEU A 119 -3.71 15.78 14.09
N ILE A 120 -3.90 17.03 13.66
CA ILE A 120 -4.09 18.18 14.56
C ILE A 120 -5.40 18.01 15.37
N ALA A 121 -6.49 17.57 14.72
CA ALA A 121 -7.75 17.26 15.41
C ALA A 121 -7.59 16.12 16.42
N THR A 122 -6.75 15.11 16.09
CA THR A 122 -6.44 14.01 17.01
C THR A 122 -5.74 14.49 18.28
N ALA A 123 -4.92 15.55 18.19
CA ALA A 123 -4.30 16.16 19.37
C ALA A 123 -5.31 16.75 20.37
N SER A 124 -6.53 17.06 19.93
CA SER A 124 -7.56 17.74 20.72
C SER A 124 -8.71 16.81 21.16
N ILE A 125 -8.60 15.49 20.95
CA ILE A 125 -9.68 14.55 21.33
C ILE A 125 -9.86 14.42 22.83
N HIS A 126 -11.10 14.23 23.23
CA HIS A 126 -11.51 13.98 24.63
C HIS A 126 -12.01 12.56 24.84
N ARG A 127 -12.32 11.83 23.79
CA ARG A 127 -12.78 10.42 23.81
C ARG A 127 -12.07 9.63 22.74
N LEU A 128 -11.78 8.35 23.04
CA LEU A 128 -11.13 7.46 22.07
C LEU A 128 -11.92 7.36 20.75
N ALA A 129 -13.25 7.36 20.81
CA ALA A 129 -14.10 7.27 19.62
C ALA A 129 -13.86 8.41 18.61
N GLU A 130 -13.45 9.58 19.06
CA GLU A 130 -13.11 10.72 18.21
C GLU A 130 -11.87 10.42 17.36
N ALA A 131 -10.91 9.63 17.89
CA ALA A 131 -9.72 9.23 17.14
C ALA A 131 -10.04 8.35 15.93
N TYR A 132 -11.13 7.58 15.94
CA TYR A 132 -11.55 6.80 14.77
C TYR A 132 -11.91 7.70 13.59
N PHE A 133 -12.45 8.89 13.85
CA PHE A 133 -12.79 9.88 12.84
C PHE A 133 -11.59 10.79 12.53
N THR A 134 -10.97 11.36 13.56
CA THR A 134 -9.91 12.35 13.34
C THR A 134 -8.66 11.71 12.73
N TYR A 135 -8.09 10.69 13.36
CA TYR A 135 -6.95 9.96 12.83
C TYR A 135 -7.37 8.95 11.76
N GLY A 136 -8.36 8.10 12.07
CA GLY A 136 -8.78 7.01 11.19
C GLY A 136 -9.21 7.51 9.82
N LEU A 137 -10.18 8.42 9.77
CA LEU A 137 -10.66 9.00 8.52
C LEU A 137 -9.67 10.02 7.95
N GLY A 138 -9.13 10.94 8.76
CA GLY A 138 -8.25 12.00 8.30
C GLY A 138 -6.98 11.48 7.63
N VAL A 139 -6.23 10.62 8.32
CA VAL A 139 -5.01 10.01 7.76
C VAL A 139 -5.35 9.00 6.66
N GLY A 140 -6.43 8.20 6.82
CA GLY A 140 -6.86 7.23 5.81
C GLY A 140 -7.21 7.87 4.46
N VAL A 141 -8.02 8.93 4.47
CA VAL A 141 -8.34 9.73 3.27
C VAL A 141 -7.07 10.38 2.72
N GLY A 142 -6.23 10.91 3.59
CA GLY A 142 -4.96 11.51 3.20
C GLY A 142 -4.07 10.57 2.42
N VAL A 143 -3.89 9.34 2.92
CA VAL A 143 -3.12 8.29 2.24
C VAL A 143 -3.77 7.93 0.91
N ALA A 144 -5.08 7.71 0.84
CA ALA A 144 -5.79 7.39 -0.39
C ALA A 144 -5.63 8.46 -1.45
N CYS A 145 -5.76 9.75 -1.08
CA CYS A 145 -5.69 10.88 -2.00
C CYS A 145 -4.27 11.21 -2.48
N CYS A 146 -3.22 10.87 -1.71
CA CYS A 146 -1.86 11.16 -2.11
C CYS A 146 -1.15 9.94 -2.70
N TYR A 147 -1.25 8.76 -2.07
CA TYR A 147 -0.48 7.58 -2.47
C TYR A 147 -0.83 7.10 -3.87
N VAL A 148 -2.10 6.73 -4.09
CA VAL A 148 -2.52 6.12 -5.36
C VAL A 148 -2.34 7.08 -6.55
N PRO A 149 -2.81 8.34 -6.49
CA PRO A 149 -2.65 9.28 -7.59
C PRO A 149 -1.20 9.62 -7.93
N LEU A 150 -0.34 9.84 -6.92
CA LEU A 150 1.05 10.20 -7.17
C LEU A 150 1.86 9.01 -7.72
N VAL A 151 1.64 7.80 -7.22
CA VAL A 151 2.29 6.59 -7.76
C VAL A 151 1.81 6.30 -9.18
N ALA A 152 0.52 6.47 -9.47
CA ALA A 152 -0.02 6.33 -10.82
C ALA A 152 0.58 7.39 -11.77
N ALA A 153 0.70 8.64 -11.34
CA ALA A 153 1.33 9.70 -12.10
C ALA A 153 2.79 9.36 -12.41
N VAL A 154 3.60 8.93 -11.42
CA VAL A 154 4.97 8.45 -11.66
C VAL A 154 5.00 7.37 -12.73
N SER A 155 4.11 6.38 -12.65
CA SER A 155 4.01 5.30 -13.65
C SER A 155 3.75 5.81 -15.06
N GLY A 156 2.94 6.85 -15.24
CA GLY A 156 2.60 7.44 -16.53
C GLY A 156 3.71 8.30 -17.15
N TRP A 157 4.61 8.86 -16.33
CA TRP A 157 5.73 9.67 -16.77
C TRP A 157 6.92 8.87 -17.33
N PHE A 158 6.98 7.55 -17.09
CA PHE A 158 8.09 6.69 -17.51
C PHE A 158 7.64 5.54 -18.41
N LEU A 159 8.44 5.25 -19.43
CA LEU A 159 8.34 4.08 -20.30
C LEU A 159 9.51 3.11 -20.07
N LYS A 160 10.75 3.58 -20.32
CA LYS A 160 11.95 2.77 -20.26
C LYS A 160 12.42 2.47 -18.83
N ARG A 161 12.25 3.44 -17.90
CA ARG A 161 12.73 3.35 -16.51
C ARG A 161 11.58 3.27 -15.50
N ARG A 162 10.41 2.80 -15.95
CA ARG A 162 9.16 2.79 -15.13
C ARG A 162 9.33 2.04 -13.82
N THR A 163 9.91 0.84 -13.85
CA THR A 163 10.11 0.01 -12.66
C THR A 163 11.06 0.67 -11.66
N THR A 164 12.17 1.24 -12.15
CA THR A 164 13.13 1.98 -11.31
C THR A 164 12.48 3.22 -10.67
N ALA A 165 11.75 4.00 -11.46
CA ALA A 165 11.07 5.20 -11.00
C ALA A 165 10.03 4.90 -9.91
N LEU A 166 9.20 3.87 -10.14
CA LEU A 166 8.24 3.38 -9.15
C LEU A 166 8.92 2.83 -7.89
N GLY A 167 9.99 2.05 -8.07
CA GLY A 167 10.77 1.51 -6.96
C GLY A 167 11.30 2.61 -6.04
N ILE A 168 11.89 3.67 -6.62
CA ILE A 168 12.39 4.82 -5.85
C ILE A 168 11.23 5.56 -5.19
N ALA A 169 10.14 5.86 -5.90
CA ALA A 169 8.99 6.55 -5.33
C ALA A 169 8.39 5.80 -4.14
N VAL A 170 8.25 4.47 -4.24
CA VAL A 170 7.66 3.63 -3.19
C VAL A 170 8.65 3.31 -2.06
N SER A 171 9.97 3.42 -2.29
CA SER A 171 10.98 3.22 -1.24
C SER A 171 10.88 4.24 -0.09
N GLY A 172 10.23 5.38 -0.35
CA GLY A 172 9.86 6.35 0.68
C GLY A 172 9.06 5.75 1.83
N ILE A 173 8.26 4.69 1.59
CA ILE A 173 7.55 3.96 2.67
C ILE A 173 8.53 3.48 3.74
N GLY A 174 9.57 2.77 3.33
CA GLY A 174 10.57 2.23 4.26
C GLY A 174 11.40 3.31 4.93
N ALA A 175 11.86 4.30 4.14
CA ALA A 175 12.64 5.42 4.66
C ALA A 175 11.83 6.27 5.67
N GLY A 176 10.55 6.53 5.37
CA GLY A 176 9.64 7.25 6.25
C GLY A 176 9.38 6.48 7.55
N THR A 177 9.12 5.19 7.47
CA THR A 177 8.92 4.33 8.65
C THR A 177 10.17 4.32 9.53
N LEU A 178 11.37 4.20 8.92
CA LEU A 178 12.64 4.21 9.64
C LEU A 178 12.88 5.53 10.40
N ALA A 179 12.54 6.66 9.78
CA ALA A 179 12.82 7.98 10.35
C ALA A 179 11.72 8.47 11.29
N VAL A 180 10.45 8.34 10.89
CA VAL A 180 9.33 8.98 11.59
C VAL A 180 8.92 8.22 12.86
N ALA A 181 9.04 6.88 12.92
CA ALA A 181 8.66 6.14 14.11
C ALA A 181 9.54 6.48 15.33
N PRO A 182 10.89 6.50 15.24
CA PRO A 182 11.74 6.98 16.34
C PRO A 182 11.56 8.47 16.64
N LEU A 183 11.37 9.31 15.59
CA LEU A 183 11.08 10.73 15.76
C LEU A 183 9.79 10.94 16.57
N ALA A 184 8.72 10.23 16.23
CA ALA A 184 7.47 10.29 16.98
C ALA A 184 7.67 9.91 18.46
N ALA A 185 8.41 8.82 18.73
CA ALA A 185 8.71 8.43 20.10
C ALA A 185 9.55 9.47 20.87
N ALA A 186 10.47 10.16 20.19
CA ALA A 186 11.23 11.27 20.76
C ALA A 186 10.33 12.48 21.05
N LEU A 187 9.47 12.88 20.12
CA LEU A 187 8.53 13.96 20.31
C LEU A 187 7.56 13.68 21.46
N ILE A 188 7.03 12.46 21.55
CA ILE A 188 6.15 12.03 22.65
C ILE A 188 6.87 12.14 23.98
N LYS A 189 8.14 11.74 24.05
CA LYS A 189 8.95 11.82 25.27
C LYS A 189 9.16 13.26 25.75
N HIS A 190 9.35 14.21 24.84
CA HIS A 190 9.68 15.60 25.17
C HIS A 190 8.46 16.49 25.35
N TYR A 191 7.41 16.30 24.56
CA TYR A 191 6.26 17.21 24.48
C TYR A 191 4.92 16.53 24.82
N GLY A 192 4.89 15.19 24.97
CA GLY A 192 3.64 14.45 25.07
C GLY A 192 3.06 14.08 23.70
N TRP A 193 2.09 13.17 23.69
CA TRP A 193 1.54 12.62 22.45
C TRP A 193 0.64 13.63 21.67
N ARG A 194 0.00 14.55 22.37
CA ARG A 194 -0.89 15.56 21.74
C ARG A 194 -0.09 16.55 20.90
N GLU A 195 0.93 17.16 21.49
CA GLU A 195 1.85 18.07 20.80
C GLU A 195 2.63 17.36 19.71
N ALA A 196 3.01 16.10 19.93
CA ALA A 196 3.66 15.29 18.91
C ALA A 196 2.77 15.10 17.67
N TYR A 197 1.45 14.85 17.84
CA TYR A 197 0.51 14.81 16.72
C TYR A 197 0.33 16.17 16.04
N THR A 198 0.31 17.26 16.78
CA THR A 198 0.24 18.60 16.21
C THR A 198 1.45 18.89 15.33
N LEU A 199 2.67 18.63 15.83
CA LEU A 199 3.92 18.83 15.09
C LEU A 199 4.00 17.94 13.85
N LEU A 200 3.64 16.67 13.96
CA LEU A 200 3.58 15.76 12.83
C LEU A 200 2.50 16.17 11.83
N GLY A 201 1.37 16.69 12.29
CA GLY A 201 0.27 17.18 11.45
C GLY A 201 0.67 18.34 10.58
N VAL A 202 1.32 19.35 11.19
CA VAL A 202 1.85 20.54 10.48
C VAL A 202 2.95 20.11 9.49
N GLY A 203 3.91 19.30 9.94
CA GLY A 203 4.99 18.82 9.10
C GLY A 203 4.49 17.96 7.92
N ALA A 204 3.52 17.07 8.17
CA ALA A 204 2.92 16.23 7.13
C ALA A 204 2.14 17.08 6.12
N ALA A 205 1.31 18.04 6.58
CA ALA A 205 0.58 18.94 5.69
C ALA A 205 1.53 19.73 4.79
N ALA A 206 2.56 20.35 5.36
CA ALA A 206 3.55 21.12 4.60
C ALA A 206 4.28 20.25 3.57
N SER A 207 4.77 19.08 3.96
CA SER A 207 5.45 18.14 3.08
C SER A 207 4.55 17.67 1.94
N LEU A 208 3.32 17.25 2.24
CA LEU A 208 2.37 16.75 1.24
C LEU A 208 1.83 17.86 0.33
N LEU A 209 1.66 19.09 0.81
CA LEU A 209 1.33 20.25 -0.04
C LEU A 209 2.47 20.56 -1.02
N ALA A 210 3.73 20.45 -0.58
CA ALA A 210 4.88 20.55 -1.48
C ALA A 210 4.86 19.44 -2.55
N CYS A 211 4.52 18.20 -2.18
CA CYS A 211 4.33 17.11 -3.13
C CYS A 211 3.19 17.40 -4.12
N ALA A 212 2.06 17.90 -3.63
CA ALA A 212 0.92 18.27 -4.47
C ALA A 212 1.27 19.40 -5.45
N TRP A 213 2.07 20.38 -5.02
CA TRP A 213 2.54 21.45 -5.90
C TRP A 213 3.44 20.94 -7.02
N LEU A 214 4.28 19.94 -6.76
CA LEU A 214 5.14 19.27 -7.73
C LEU A 214 4.37 18.30 -8.64
N ALA A 215 3.17 17.86 -8.24
CA ALA A 215 2.40 16.85 -8.96
C ALA A 215 1.87 17.40 -10.30
N GLU A 216 2.14 16.67 -11.39
CA GLU A 216 1.63 16.98 -12.72
C GLU A 216 1.01 15.73 -13.36
N PRO A 217 -0.04 15.89 -14.18
CA PRO A 217 -0.62 14.77 -14.91
C PRO A 217 0.40 14.19 -15.91
N PRO A 218 0.37 12.88 -16.16
CA PRO A 218 1.25 12.27 -17.16
C PRO A 218 0.91 12.77 -18.57
N PRO A 219 1.90 12.83 -19.48
CA PRO A 219 1.74 13.42 -20.82
C PRO A 219 0.86 12.63 -21.78
N VAL A 220 0.44 11.42 -21.45
CA VAL A 220 -0.40 10.55 -22.29
C VAL A 220 -1.37 9.74 -21.44
N GLU A 221 -2.64 9.69 -21.87
CA GLU A 221 -3.64 8.78 -21.33
C GLU A 221 -3.33 7.33 -21.66
N LEU A 222 -3.50 6.44 -20.71
CA LEU A 222 -3.31 5.00 -20.89
C LEU A 222 -4.65 4.37 -21.27
N ASP A 223 -5.01 4.38 -22.55
CA ASP A 223 -6.13 3.61 -23.09
C ASP A 223 -5.80 2.12 -23.08
N SER A 224 -6.38 1.39 -22.15
CA SER A 224 -6.32 -0.08 -22.12
C SER A 224 -7.75 -0.65 -22.13
N PRO A 225 -8.12 -1.49 -23.13
CA PRO A 225 -9.43 -2.12 -23.14
C PRO A 225 -9.61 -3.07 -21.95
N PRO A 226 -10.82 -3.16 -21.38
CA PRO A 226 -11.08 -3.94 -20.19
C PRO A 226 -10.88 -5.45 -20.41
N ALA A 227 -10.24 -6.11 -19.44
CA ALA A 227 -10.11 -7.57 -19.40
C ALA A 227 -11.46 -8.23 -18.99
N PRO A 228 -11.67 -9.54 -19.24
CA PRO A 228 -12.91 -10.26 -18.87
C PRO A 228 -13.00 -10.48 -17.34
N MET A 229 -13.21 -9.41 -16.59
CA MET A 229 -13.14 -9.32 -15.13
C MET A 229 -13.98 -10.38 -14.43
N ARG A 230 -15.20 -10.66 -14.92
CA ARG A 230 -16.11 -11.64 -14.30
C ARG A 230 -15.51 -13.06 -14.27
N GLN A 231 -14.76 -13.43 -15.33
CA GLN A 231 -14.12 -14.74 -15.39
C GLN A 231 -12.94 -14.81 -14.43
N ILE A 232 -12.12 -13.75 -14.36
CA ILE A 232 -10.97 -13.65 -13.44
C ILE A 232 -11.45 -13.81 -11.99
N PHE A 233 -12.45 -13.04 -11.56
CA PHE A 233 -12.93 -13.07 -10.17
C PHE A 233 -13.59 -14.39 -9.76
N ARG A 234 -14.08 -15.17 -10.73
CA ARG A 234 -14.63 -16.50 -10.48
C ARG A 234 -13.61 -17.61 -10.54
N SER A 235 -12.39 -17.34 -11.00
CA SER A 235 -11.34 -18.36 -11.11
C SER A 235 -10.90 -18.87 -9.74
N PRO A 236 -10.57 -20.18 -9.61
CA PRO A 236 -10.00 -20.73 -8.39
C PRO A 236 -8.71 -20.00 -7.97
N ALA A 237 -7.86 -19.66 -8.93
CA ALA A 237 -6.60 -18.97 -8.68
C ALA A 237 -6.81 -17.60 -8.01
N PHE A 238 -7.80 -16.80 -8.48
CA PHE A 238 -8.11 -15.52 -7.84
C PHE A 238 -8.65 -15.70 -6.43
N ARG A 239 -9.52 -16.69 -6.20
CA ARG A 239 -10.05 -16.98 -4.86
C ARG A 239 -8.94 -17.41 -3.88
N LEU A 240 -7.98 -18.22 -4.33
CA LEU A 240 -6.82 -18.59 -3.53
C LEU A 240 -5.94 -17.37 -3.21
N MET A 241 -5.66 -16.51 -4.22
CA MET A 241 -4.93 -15.26 -4.01
C MET A 241 -5.65 -14.35 -3.02
N TYR A 242 -6.97 -14.19 -3.17
CA TYR A 242 -7.78 -13.34 -2.28
C TYR A 242 -7.76 -13.84 -0.84
N ALA A 243 -8.01 -15.14 -0.61
CA ALA A 243 -7.98 -15.75 0.72
C ALA A 243 -6.58 -15.74 1.33
N GLY A 244 -5.55 -16.05 0.56
CA GLY A 244 -4.16 -15.96 1.00
C GLY A 244 -3.79 -14.53 1.40
N CYS A 245 -4.10 -13.54 0.55
CA CYS A 245 -3.86 -12.12 0.85
C CYS A 245 -4.60 -11.65 2.11
N LEU A 246 -5.84 -12.09 2.31
CA LEU A 246 -6.60 -11.78 3.53
C LEU A 246 -5.83 -12.26 4.78
N LEU A 247 -5.43 -13.55 4.81
CA LEU A 247 -4.79 -14.14 5.98
C LEU A 247 -3.43 -13.50 6.31
N TRP A 248 -2.54 -13.36 5.32
CA TRP A 248 -1.25 -12.76 5.62
C TRP A 248 -1.33 -11.27 5.94
N THR A 249 -2.33 -10.54 5.42
CA THR A 249 -2.52 -9.14 5.76
C THR A 249 -3.04 -8.96 7.19
N VAL A 250 -3.92 -9.85 7.68
CA VAL A 250 -4.31 -9.89 9.11
C VAL A 250 -3.05 -9.94 9.98
N ALA A 251 -2.09 -10.77 9.63
CA ALA A 251 -0.89 -10.99 10.43
C ALA A 251 0.14 -9.84 10.31
N THR A 252 0.38 -9.31 9.12
CA THR A 252 1.45 -8.36 8.86
C THR A 252 1.22 -6.97 9.44
N THR A 253 -0.01 -6.60 9.74
CA THR A 253 -0.34 -5.30 10.34
C THR A 253 -0.11 -5.27 11.85
N VAL A 254 -0.11 -6.42 12.50
CA VAL A 254 0.05 -6.58 13.96
C VAL A 254 1.39 -6.04 14.48
N PRO A 255 2.55 -6.30 13.84
CA PRO A 255 3.83 -5.77 14.30
C PRO A 255 3.90 -4.24 14.31
N PHE A 256 3.28 -3.57 13.35
CA PHE A 256 3.28 -2.10 13.30
C PHE A 256 2.57 -1.45 14.49
N VAL A 257 1.62 -2.17 15.09
CA VAL A 257 0.85 -1.70 16.26
C VAL A 257 1.45 -2.19 17.58
N PHE A 258 1.73 -3.48 17.67
CA PHE A 258 2.01 -4.11 18.96
C PHE A 258 3.50 -4.39 19.23
N LEU A 259 4.38 -4.40 18.21
CA LEU A 259 5.81 -4.65 18.43
C LEU A 259 6.45 -3.63 19.36
N PRO A 260 6.20 -2.31 19.24
CA PRO A 260 6.74 -1.34 20.19
C PRO A 260 6.21 -1.55 21.62
N SER A 261 4.92 -1.88 21.75
CA SER A 261 4.30 -2.13 23.07
C SER A 261 4.83 -3.39 23.73
N PHE A 262 5.03 -4.47 22.95
CA PHE A 262 5.66 -5.70 23.45
C PHE A 262 7.11 -5.43 23.85
N ALA A 263 7.91 -4.77 23.01
CA ALA A 263 9.31 -4.45 23.33
C ALA A 263 9.43 -3.66 24.62
N GLN A 264 8.53 -2.69 24.86
CA GLN A 264 8.50 -1.96 26.13
C GLN A 264 8.08 -2.84 27.32
N SER A 265 7.22 -3.85 27.12
CA SER A 265 6.82 -4.77 28.21
C SER A 265 7.96 -5.68 28.66
N VAL A 266 8.96 -5.92 27.81
CA VAL A 266 10.21 -6.65 28.16
C VAL A 266 11.36 -5.71 28.52
N GLY A 267 11.06 -4.43 28.87
CA GLY A 267 12.03 -3.47 29.43
C GLY A 267 12.82 -2.67 28.39
N ILE A 268 12.51 -2.74 27.10
CA ILE A 268 13.20 -1.95 26.06
C ILE A 268 12.72 -0.50 26.10
N LYS A 269 13.64 0.45 26.01
CA LYS A 269 13.33 1.89 25.98
C LYS A 269 12.40 2.27 24.81
N PRO A 270 11.46 3.22 24.98
CA PRO A 270 10.44 3.55 23.96
C PRO A 270 11.00 3.88 22.58
N ILE A 271 12.10 4.64 22.51
CA ILE A 271 12.74 5.02 21.24
C ILE A 271 13.31 3.79 20.53
N ALA A 272 14.02 2.90 21.27
CA ALA A 272 14.54 1.65 20.71
C ALA A 272 13.41 0.68 20.31
N ALA A 273 12.32 0.63 21.06
CA ALA A 273 11.13 -0.15 20.72
C ALA A 273 10.48 0.35 19.41
N ALA A 274 10.35 1.66 19.24
CA ALA A 274 9.84 2.25 17.99
C ALA A 274 10.79 2.05 16.80
N ALA A 275 12.11 2.03 17.03
CA ALA A 275 13.11 1.76 16.00
C ALA A 275 12.96 0.37 15.37
N LEU A 276 12.41 -0.62 16.09
CA LEU A 276 12.10 -1.94 15.52
C LEU A 276 11.15 -1.85 14.32
N VAL A 277 10.13 -0.99 14.39
CA VAL A 277 9.23 -0.71 13.26
C VAL A 277 10.00 -0.04 12.12
N GLY A 278 10.93 0.86 12.44
CA GLY A 278 11.86 1.44 11.46
C GLY A 278 12.70 0.38 10.74
N ILE A 279 13.20 -0.63 11.48
CA ILE A 279 13.95 -1.75 10.90
C ILE A 279 13.07 -2.54 9.93
N ILE A 280 11.80 -2.81 10.26
CA ILE A 280 10.85 -3.43 9.32
C ILE A 280 10.75 -2.61 8.03
N GLY A 281 10.60 -1.28 8.15
CA GLY A 281 10.49 -0.37 7.02
C GLY A 281 11.73 -0.41 6.12
N PHE A 282 12.92 -0.30 6.70
CA PHE A 282 14.20 -0.40 5.98
C PHE A 282 14.36 -1.75 5.28
N ALA A 283 14.17 -2.84 6.02
CA ALA A 283 14.29 -4.21 5.50
C ALA A 283 13.27 -4.48 4.38
N SER A 284 12.05 -3.90 4.46
CA SER A 284 11.05 -4.05 3.42
C SER A 284 11.44 -3.36 2.10
N THR A 285 12.19 -2.27 2.18
CA THR A 285 12.77 -1.64 0.98
C THR A 285 13.81 -2.56 0.34
N ALA A 286 14.69 -3.15 1.15
CA ALA A 286 15.66 -4.13 0.64
C ALA A 286 14.98 -5.36 0.01
N GLY A 287 13.91 -5.86 0.63
CA GLY A 287 13.10 -6.96 0.07
C GLY A 287 12.47 -6.63 -1.28
N ARG A 288 11.93 -5.42 -1.45
CA ARG A 288 11.33 -4.97 -2.71
C ARG A 288 12.33 -4.90 -3.86
N VAL A 289 13.54 -4.46 -3.57
CA VAL A 289 14.60 -4.31 -4.59
C VAL A 289 15.32 -5.64 -4.83
N GLY A 290 15.64 -6.37 -3.75
CA GLY A 290 16.52 -7.54 -3.83
C GLY A 290 15.83 -8.83 -4.28
N LEU A 291 14.50 -8.97 -4.10
CA LEU A 291 13.80 -10.22 -4.43
C LEU A 291 13.32 -10.31 -5.88
N GLY A 292 13.40 -9.22 -6.66
CA GLY A 292 13.13 -9.26 -8.09
C GLY A 292 14.01 -10.26 -8.85
N PRO A 293 15.34 -10.20 -8.76
CA PRO A 293 16.25 -11.16 -9.40
C PRO A 293 16.02 -12.62 -8.93
N VAL A 294 15.63 -12.82 -7.68
CA VAL A 294 15.30 -14.14 -7.14
C VAL A 294 14.02 -14.67 -7.81
N ALA A 295 13.03 -13.80 -8.00
CA ALA A 295 11.80 -14.16 -8.69
C ALA A 295 12.04 -14.48 -10.16
N ASP A 296 12.93 -13.75 -10.84
CA ASP A 296 13.31 -14.02 -12.23
C ASP A 296 14.00 -15.40 -12.38
N GLN A 297 14.77 -15.83 -11.37
CA GLN A 297 15.50 -17.09 -11.40
C GLN A 297 14.64 -18.31 -11.01
N TYR A 298 13.79 -18.18 -9.99
CA TYR A 298 13.06 -19.31 -9.40
C TYR A 298 11.57 -19.35 -9.74
N GLY A 299 11.08 -18.36 -10.50
CA GLY A 299 9.66 -18.14 -10.81
C GLY A 299 8.97 -17.22 -9.80
N VAL A 300 8.12 -16.35 -10.31
CA VAL A 300 7.47 -15.27 -9.55
C VAL A 300 6.55 -15.82 -8.45
N ILE A 301 5.76 -16.86 -8.79
CA ILE A 301 4.80 -17.47 -7.84
C ILE A 301 5.55 -18.15 -6.70
N ARG A 302 6.64 -18.89 -6.99
CA ARG A 302 7.45 -19.57 -5.96
C ARG A 302 8.17 -18.58 -5.05
N ALA A 303 8.74 -17.53 -5.63
CA ALA A 303 9.39 -16.47 -4.85
C ALA A 303 8.39 -15.78 -3.91
N PHE A 304 7.17 -15.47 -4.41
CA PHE A 304 6.09 -14.92 -3.60
C PHE A 304 5.70 -15.86 -2.44
N GLN A 305 5.50 -17.16 -2.72
CA GLN A 305 5.20 -18.16 -1.69
C GLN A 305 6.33 -18.29 -0.67
N GLY A 306 7.59 -18.25 -1.13
CA GLY A 306 8.77 -18.22 -0.26
C GLY A 306 8.77 -17.02 0.68
N CYS A 307 8.38 -15.83 0.19
CA CYS A 307 8.21 -14.65 1.01
C CYS A 307 7.13 -14.84 2.08
N ILE A 308 5.96 -15.39 1.72
CA ILE A 308 4.87 -15.64 2.68
C ILE A 308 5.29 -16.65 3.75
N LEU A 309 5.99 -17.74 3.36
CA LEU A 309 6.51 -18.72 4.31
C LEU A 309 7.55 -18.13 5.26
N ALA A 310 8.55 -17.41 4.71
CA ALA A 310 9.59 -16.76 5.51
C ALA A 310 9.00 -15.70 6.46
N LEU A 311 7.96 -14.97 6.00
CA LEU A 311 7.19 -14.07 6.83
C LEU A 311 6.56 -14.81 8.02
N GLY A 312 5.89 -15.93 7.78
CA GLY A 312 5.28 -16.74 8.84
C GLY A 312 6.30 -17.27 9.83
N LEU A 313 7.42 -17.82 9.32
CA LEU A 313 8.49 -18.35 10.15
C LEU A 313 9.20 -17.25 10.98
N SER A 314 9.25 -16.01 10.48
CA SER A 314 9.86 -14.91 11.23
C SER A 314 9.17 -14.67 12.58
N PHE A 315 7.87 -14.91 12.71
CA PHE A 315 7.15 -14.76 13.98
C PHE A 315 7.69 -15.68 15.09
N ALA A 316 8.36 -16.80 14.75
CA ALA A 316 9.02 -17.64 15.75
C ALA A 316 10.13 -16.90 16.49
N LEU A 317 10.84 -15.96 15.81
CA LEU A 317 11.83 -15.09 16.46
C LEU A 317 11.16 -14.14 17.47
N TRP A 318 9.97 -13.64 17.18
CA TRP A 318 9.23 -12.82 18.12
C TRP A 318 8.72 -13.64 19.32
N LEU A 319 8.21 -14.85 19.08
CA LEU A 319 7.75 -15.75 20.16
C LEU A 319 8.87 -16.10 21.14
N ALA A 320 10.10 -16.26 20.66
CA ALA A 320 11.26 -16.57 21.46
C ALA A 320 11.96 -15.32 22.05
N ALA A 321 11.48 -14.10 21.74
CA ALA A 321 12.18 -12.88 22.10
C ALA A 321 11.95 -12.48 23.56
N GLU A 322 13.07 -12.27 24.28
CA GLU A 322 13.13 -11.72 25.63
C GLU A 322 14.02 -10.45 25.68
N SER A 323 14.59 -10.06 24.55
CA SER A 323 15.52 -8.93 24.46
C SER A 323 15.41 -8.23 23.10
N TYR A 324 16.16 -7.13 22.92
CA TYR A 324 16.13 -6.33 21.69
C TYR A 324 16.57 -7.09 20.44
N TRP A 325 17.66 -7.89 20.52
CA TRP A 325 18.28 -8.47 19.33
C TRP A 325 17.42 -9.52 18.61
N PRO A 326 16.74 -10.45 19.29
CA PRO A 326 15.77 -11.33 18.62
C PRO A 326 14.62 -10.58 17.95
N LEU A 327 14.15 -9.47 18.56
CA LEU A 327 13.12 -8.60 17.93
C LEU A 327 13.67 -7.85 16.72
N ALA A 328 14.91 -7.42 16.75
CA ALA A 328 15.58 -6.81 15.59
C ALA A 328 15.74 -7.84 14.45
N ALA A 329 16.13 -9.07 14.76
CA ALA A 329 16.20 -10.17 13.80
C ALA A 329 14.80 -10.49 13.20
N PHE A 330 13.74 -10.53 14.04
CA PHE A 330 12.37 -10.61 13.58
C PHE A 330 12.03 -9.47 12.62
N ALA A 331 12.32 -8.22 13.01
CA ALA A 331 12.00 -7.04 12.23
C ALA A 331 12.69 -7.04 10.85
N LEU A 332 13.94 -7.50 10.79
CA LEU A 332 14.69 -7.68 9.54
C LEU A 332 14.07 -8.77 8.66
N ALA A 333 13.84 -9.96 9.21
CA ALA A 333 13.30 -11.10 8.46
C ALA A 333 11.88 -10.81 7.97
N MET A 334 11.02 -10.29 8.85
CA MET A 334 9.66 -9.86 8.54
C MET A 334 9.67 -8.77 7.47
N GLY A 335 10.52 -7.75 7.62
CA GLY A 335 10.60 -6.64 6.69
C GLY A 335 10.97 -7.09 5.28
N VAL A 336 12.04 -7.87 5.10
CA VAL A 336 12.47 -8.39 3.79
C VAL A 336 11.35 -9.20 3.15
N SER A 337 10.76 -10.12 3.91
CA SER A 337 9.70 -11.03 3.41
C SER A 337 8.44 -10.27 3.04
N TYR A 338 7.99 -9.33 3.86
CA TYR A 338 6.86 -8.45 3.61
C TYR A 338 7.09 -7.57 2.37
N GLY A 339 8.26 -6.93 2.29
CA GLY A 339 8.61 -6.09 1.14
C GLY A 339 8.59 -6.86 -0.17
N GLY A 340 9.16 -8.06 -0.18
CA GLY A 340 9.15 -8.97 -1.33
C GLY A 340 7.74 -9.39 -1.72
N ALA A 341 6.92 -9.83 -0.76
CA ALA A 341 5.54 -10.23 -1.02
C ALA A 341 4.72 -9.10 -1.66
N VAL A 342 4.83 -7.87 -1.11
CA VAL A 342 4.15 -6.68 -1.67
C VAL A 342 4.61 -6.37 -3.08
N ALA A 343 5.92 -6.43 -3.35
CA ALA A 343 6.47 -6.13 -4.67
C ALA A 343 6.12 -7.20 -5.72
N LEU A 344 6.07 -8.47 -5.32
CA LEU A 344 5.76 -9.59 -6.22
C LEU A 344 4.26 -9.77 -6.48
N THR A 345 3.37 -9.26 -5.62
CA THR A 345 1.91 -9.41 -5.79
C THR A 345 1.41 -9.00 -7.19
N PRO A 346 1.75 -7.80 -7.73
CA PRO A 346 1.34 -7.43 -9.08
C PRO A 346 1.91 -8.35 -10.16
N ALA A 347 3.15 -8.84 -10.00
CA ALA A 347 3.79 -9.74 -10.95
C ALA A 347 3.11 -11.11 -10.96
N VAL A 348 2.75 -11.68 -9.79
CA VAL A 348 1.96 -12.91 -9.68
C VAL A 348 0.60 -12.77 -10.36
N LEU A 349 -0.10 -11.65 -10.16
CA LEU A 349 -1.38 -11.43 -10.84
C LEU A 349 -1.22 -11.29 -12.35
N ALA A 350 -0.15 -10.63 -12.81
CA ALA A 350 0.14 -10.49 -14.24
C ALA A 350 0.46 -11.85 -14.87
N GLU A 351 1.14 -12.75 -14.17
CA GLU A 351 1.42 -14.12 -14.62
C GLU A 351 0.16 -14.98 -14.67
N LEU A 352 -0.70 -14.90 -13.65
CA LEU A 352 -1.94 -15.70 -13.57
C LEU A 352 -3.05 -15.20 -14.51
N PHE A 353 -3.16 -13.89 -14.74
CA PHE A 353 -4.33 -13.29 -15.40
C PHE A 353 -3.97 -12.38 -16.58
N GLY A 354 -2.68 -12.21 -16.87
CA GLY A 354 -2.19 -11.30 -17.89
C GLY A 354 -2.09 -9.85 -17.43
N ALA A 355 -1.38 -9.05 -18.22
CA ALA A 355 -1.12 -7.64 -17.87
C ALA A 355 -2.31 -6.71 -18.18
N ARG A 356 -3.28 -7.15 -19.00
CA ARG A 356 -4.45 -6.33 -19.37
C ARG A 356 -5.43 -6.25 -18.21
N GLY A 357 -5.77 -5.03 -17.80
CA GLY A 357 -6.70 -4.79 -16.69
C GLY A 357 -6.15 -5.13 -15.31
N LEU A 358 -4.84 -5.32 -15.17
CA LEU A 358 -4.17 -5.67 -13.93
C LEU A 358 -4.52 -4.70 -12.78
N GLY A 359 -4.68 -3.41 -13.07
CA GLY A 359 -5.06 -2.42 -12.06
C GLY A 359 -6.38 -2.72 -11.37
N VAL A 360 -7.40 -3.17 -12.13
CA VAL A 360 -8.71 -3.54 -11.56
C VAL A 360 -8.61 -4.83 -10.76
N VAL A 361 -7.88 -5.83 -11.27
CA VAL A 361 -7.65 -7.11 -10.57
C VAL A 361 -6.92 -6.86 -9.24
N LEU A 362 -5.89 -6.02 -9.27
CA LEU A 362 -5.12 -5.63 -8.08
C LEU A 362 -5.99 -4.83 -7.09
N GLY A 363 -6.82 -3.91 -7.60
CA GLY A 363 -7.74 -3.13 -6.78
C GLY A 363 -8.73 -4.01 -6.03
N VAL A 364 -9.32 -5.00 -6.71
CA VAL A 364 -10.23 -5.98 -6.05
C VAL A 364 -9.45 -6.86 -5.07
N LEU A 365 -8.22 -7.30 -5.40
CA LEU A 365 -7.40 -8.05 -4.46
C LEU A 365 -7.10 -7.24 -3.20
N TYR A 366 -6.82 -5.95 -3.31
CA TYR A 366 -6.55 -5.09 -2.16
C TYR A 366 -7.75 -4.89 -1.23
N THR A 367 -8.99 -5.22 -1.66
CA THR A 367 -10.11 -5.28 -0.72
C THR A 367 -9.92 -6.36 0.35
N SER A 368 -9.24 -7.47 0.01
CA SER A 368 -8.85 -8.48 1.01
C SER A 368 -7.85 -7.92 2.03
N SER A 369 -6.91 -7.09 1.55
CA SER A 369 -5.95 -6.41 2.43
C SER A 369 -6.65 -5.38 3.34
N ALA A 370 -7.66 -4.68 2.83
CA ALA A 370 -8.47 -3.78 3.64
C ALA A 370 -9.16 -4.52 4.79
N ILE A 371 -9.83 -5.64 4.48
CA ILE A 371 -10.52 -6.47 5.47
C ILE A 371 -9.50 -7.07 6.45
N GLY A 372 -8.38 -7.59 5.94
CA GLY A 372 -7.32 -8.17 6.78
C GLY A 372 -6.74 -7.16 7.78
N THR A 373 -6.46 -5.95 7.33
CA THR A 373 -5.94 -4.87 8.19
C THR A 373 -6.99 -4.37 9.17
N LEU A 374 -8.27 -4.34 8.77
CA LEU A 374 -9.36 -3.96 9.67
C LEU A 374 -9.49 -4.94 10.83
N LEU A 375 -9.33 -6.23 10.57
CA LEU A 375 -9.51 -7.29 11.56
C LEU A 375 -8.25 -7.56 12.40
N GLY A 376 -7.06 -7.51 11.77
CA GLY A 376 -5.82 -7.98 12.38
C GLY A 376 -5.51 -7.38 13.76
N PRO A 377 -5.23 -6.09 13.85
CA PRO A 377 -4.88 -5.48 15.13
C PRO A 377 -5.97 -5.56 16.20
N PRO A 378 -7.29 -5.32 15.91
CA PRO A 378 -8.32 -5.46 16.94
C PRO A 378 -8.50 -6.87 17.47
N VAL A 379 -8.44 -7.89 16.58
CA VAL A 379 -8.54 -9.30 17.00
C VAL A 379 -7.34 -9.68 17.87
N CYS A 380 -6.11 -9.32 17.45
CA CYS A 380 -4.93 -9.57 18.28
C CYS A 380 -4.95 -8.76 19.58
N GLY A 381 -5.48 -7.54 19.56
CA GLY A 381 -5.70 -6.74 20.76
C GLY A 381 -6.64 -7.43 21.73
N ALA A 382 -7.78 -7.94 21.24
CA ALA A 382 -8.73 -8.69 22.06
C ALA A 382 -8.12 -9.98 22.63
N LEU A 383 -7.34 -10.71 21.83
CA LEU A 383 -6.60 -11.89 22.31
C LEU A 383 -5.65 -11.53 23.46
N ILE A 384 -4.91 -10.43 23.33
CA ILE A 384 -4.00 -9.96 24.39
C ILE A 384 -4.77 -9.51 25.63
N ASP A 385 -5.89 -8.80 25.45
CA ASP A 385 -6.74 -8.33 26.55
C ASP A 385 -7.34 -9.49 27.36
N HIS A 386 -7.81 -10.54 26.67
CA HIS A 386 -8.41 -11.73 27.32
C HIS A 386 -7.37 -12.66 27.97
N THR A 387 -6.21 -12.81 27.34
CA THR A 387 -5.19 -13.79 27.79
C THR A 387 -4.10 -13.18 28.65
N GLY A 388 -3.96 -11.86 28.65
CA GLY A 388 -2.84 -11.14 29.26
C GLY A 388 -1.50 -11.38 28.55
N SER A 389 -1.47 -12.10 27.42
CA SER A 389 -0.27 -12.57 26.77
C SER A 389 -0.15 -12.16 25.30
N TYR A 390 0.92 -11.47 24.96
CA TYR A 390 1.29 -11.21 23.55
C TYR A 390 1.64 -12.50 22.79
N ARG A 391 2.17 -13.54 23.48
CA ARG A 391 2.62 -14.78 22.80
C ARG A 391 1.48 -15.47 22.06
N ILE A 392 0.27 -15.48 22.62
CA ILE A 392 -0.90 -16.09 21.97
C ILE A 392 -1.28 -15.34 20.70
N ALA A 393 -1.30 -14.01 20.74
CA ALA A 393 -1.59 -13.18 19.57
C ALA A 393 -0.51 -13.37 18.47
N VAL A 394 0.77 -13.47 18.86
CA VAL A 394 1.88 -13.70 17.92
C VAL A 394 1.81 -15.12 17.34
N ALA A 395 1.50 -16.15 18.13
CA ALA A 395 1.28 -17.49 17.63
C ALA A 395 0.11 -17.58 16.65
N PHE A 396 -0.97 -16.85 16.93
CA PHE A 396 -2.12 -16.72 16.03
C PHE A 396 -1.72 -16.09 14.68
N THR A 397 -0.94 -15.00 14.69
CA THR A 397 -0.46 -14.37 13.44
C THR A 397 0.46 -15.28 12.66
N MET A 398 1.35 -16.02 13.33
CA MET A 398 2.18 -17.04 12.72
C MET A 398 1.32 -18.13 12.03
N ALA A 399 0.31 -18.66 12.72
CA ALA A 399 -0.59 -19.68 12.18
C ALA A 399 -1.35 -19.17 10.95
N LEU A 400 -1.86 -17.92 10.97
CA LEU A 400 -2.52 -17.31 9.82
C LEU A 400 -1.59 -17.19 8.61
N THR A 401 -0.34 -16.78 8.82
CA THR A 401 0.59 -16.59 7.72
C THR A 401 1.05 -17.92 7.13
N VAL A 402 1.30 -18.93 7.96
CA VAL A 402 1.58 -20.31 7.51
C VAL A 402 0.35 -20.90 6.80
N GLY A 403 -0.85 -20.66 7.31
CA GLY A 403 -2.11 -21.02 6.64
C GLY A 403 -2.27 -20.34 5.28
N SER A 404 -1.89 -19.06 5.17
CA SER A 404 -1.83 -18.35 3.89
C SER A 404 -0.91 -19.05 2.89
N PHE A 405 0.31 -19.43 3.32
CA PHE A 405 1.22 -20.20 2.48
C PHE A 405 0.59 -21.52 2.00
N ALA A 406 -0.06 -22.26 2.88
CA ALA A 406 -0.72 -23.52 2.53
C ALA A 406 -1.85 -23.33 1.50
N ILE A 407 -2.66 -22.25 1.64
CA ILE A 407 -3.71 -21.89 0.67
C ILE A 407 -3.11 -21.51 -0.68
N LEU A 408 -1.98 -20.84 -0.71
CA LEU A 408 -1.32 -20.37 -1.93
C LEU A 408 -0.48 -21.50 -2.61
N ALA A 409 -0.11 -22.55 -1.89
CA ALA A 409 0.74 -23.63 -2.39
C ALA A 409 0.25 -24.29 -3.72
N PRO A 410 -1.07 -24.47 -3.97
CA PRO A 410 -1.54 -25.01 -5.24
C PRO A 410 -1.21 -24.17 -6.46
N LEU A 411 -1.02 -22.83 -6.31
CA LEU A 411 -0.72 -21.93 -7.43
C LEU A 411 0.61 -22.28 -8.13
N ALA A 412 1.64 -22.72 -7.40
CA ALA A 412 2.91 -23.14 -7.98
C ALA A 412 2.84 -24.49 -8.74
N ARG A 413 1.78 -25.27 -8.52
CA ARG A 413 1.54 -26.52 -9.26
C ARG A 413 0.90 -26.26 -10.62
N ALA A 414 0.11 -25.18 -10.74
CA ALA A 414 -0.51 -24.78 -11.99
C ALA A 414 0.50 -24.29 -13.04
N GLU A 415 1.68 -23.82 -12.62
CA GLU A 415 2.80 -23.47 -13.51
C GLU A 415 3.42 -24.69 -14.26
N ARG A 416 3.25 -25.90 -13.74
CA ARG A 416 3.92 -27.12 -14.25
C ARG A 416 3.14 -27.88 -15.32
N THR A 417 1.96 -27.40 -15.69
CA THR A 417 1.20 -27.91 -16.84
C THR A 417 1.23 -26.92 -18.00
N PRO A 418 2.37 -26.83 -18.75
CA PRO A 418 2.31 -26.33 -20.12
C PRO A 418 1.58 -27.43 -20.89
N GLY A 419 0.54 -27.09 -21.65
CA GLY A 419 -0.35 -28.04 -22.30
C GLY A 419 0.35 -29.27 -22.90
N GLU A 420 -0.06 -30.45 -22.42
CA GLU A 420 -0.09 -31.68 -23.21
C GLU A 420 -1.18 -31.55 -24.29
#